data_982cf4a766d835e8ea47e1e7997c8491
#
_entry.id   982cf4a766d835e8ea47e1e7997c8491
#
_cell.length_a   1.000
_cell.length_b   1.000
_cell.length_c   1.000
_cell.angle_alpha   90.00
_cell.angle_beta   90.00
_cell.angle_gamma   90.00
#
_symmetry.space_group_name_H-M   'P 1'
#
loop_
_entity.id
_entity.type
_entity.pdbx_description
1 polymer ?
#
loop_
_entity_poly.entity_id
_entity_poly.type
_entity_poly.pdbx_seq_one_letter_code
_entity_poly.pdbx_strand_id
1 'polypeptide(L)'
;MKEAGVLSDEDILKVTPPIDRAEKGPVPVLECLEKIPCDACGWVCPFGAIMKEGITIPPKIDYEKCTGCGQCVLICPGLAIFLIELNGEKCKVTIPYELLPEPQIGQEVTALDRKGSPVAKAKVLRVLRSKDKTLAVTIEVTRDLFMEVRGIRL
;
A
#
# COMPACT_ATOMS: atom_id res chain seq x y z
N MET A 1 10.47 10.03 -9.71
CA MET A 1 9.30 10.90 -9.44
C MET A 1 9.54 12.24 -10.09
N LYS A 2 8.59 12.75 -10.84
CA LYS A 2 8.69 14.05 -11.53
C LYS A 2 8.00 15.13 -10.68
N GLU A 3 8.08 16.37 -11.13
CA GLU A 3 7.67 17.60 -10.42
C GLU A 3 6.33 17.58 -9.66
N ALA A 4 5.41 16.67 -10.00
CA ALA A 4 4.09 16.57 -9.35
C ALA A 4 4.05 15.65 -8.11
N GLY A 5 5.15 14.99 -7.73
CA GLY A 5 5.16 14.02 -6.63
C GLY A 5 4.34 12.73 -6.89
N VAL A 6 3.85 12.55 -8.10
CA VAL A 6 3.04 11.38 -8.50
C VAL A 6 3.89 10.45 -9.37
N LEU A 7 3.79 9.13 -9.15
CA LEU A 7 4.48 8.13 -9.95
C LEU A 7 4.02 8.19 -11.41
N SER A 8 4.97 8.05 -12.33
CA SER A 8 4.68 7.85 -13.75
C SER A 8 4.23 6.41 -14.01
N ASP A 9 3.62 6.14 -15.16
CA ASP A 9 3.23 4.79 -15.56
C ASP A 9 4.42 3.82 -15.57
N GLU A 10 5.61 4.30 -15.98
CA GLU A 10 6.84 3.52 -15.94
C GLU A 10 7.26 3.19 -14.50
N ASP A 11 7.12 4.12 -13.57
CA ASP A 11 7.41 3.89 -12.14
C ASP A 11 6.42 2.90 -11.54
N ILE A 12 5.15 2.99 -11.89
CA ILE A 12 4.10 2.06 -11.45
C ILE A 12 4.42 0.62 -11.90
N LEU A 13 4.85 0.43 -13.14
CA LEU A 13 5.25 -0.89 -13.63
C LEU A 13 6.41 -1.48 -12.83
N LYS A 14 7.37 -0.67 -12.41
CA LYS A 14 8.53 -1.13 -11.61
C LYS A 14 8.13 -1.63 -10.21
N VAL A 15 7.08 -1.08 -9.63
CA VAL A 15 6.63 -1.43 -8.27
C VAL A 15 5.45 -2.39 -8.25
N THR A 16 4.89 -2.72 -9.41
CA THR A 16 3.78 -3.68 -9.52
C THR A 16 4.27 -5.08 -9.17
N PRO A 17 3.68 -5.73 -8.15
CA PRO A 17 4.06 -7.10 -7.79
C PRO A 17 3.58 -8.10 -8.83
N PRO A 18 4.17 -9.31 -8.87
CA PRO A 18 3.68 -10.40 -9.73
C PRO A 18 2.20 -10.71 -9.46
N ILE A 19 1.41 -10.81 -10.51
CA ILE A 19 -0.05 -11.02 -10.41
C ILE A 19 -0.35 -12.34 -9.69
N ASP A 20 0.37 -13.42 -10.01
CA ASP A 20 0.21 -14.72 -9.37
C ASP A 20 0.49 -14.66 -7.87
N ARG A 21 1.42 -13.81 -7.41
CA ARG A 21 1.68 -13.59 -5.99
C ARG A 21 0.52 -12.80 -5.33
N ALA A 22 0.00 -11.78 -5.99
CA ALA A 22 -1.13 -11.01 -5.49
C ALA A 22 -2.43 -11.83 -5.40
N GLU A 23 -2.58 -12.86 -6.23
CA GLU A 23 -3.69 -13.81 -6.17
C GLU A 23 -3.59 -14.82 -5.02
N LYS A 24 -2.40 -15.05 -4.49
CA LYS A 24 -2.18 -15.95 -3.34
C LYS A 24 -2.43 -15.31 -1.98
N GLY A 25 -2.56 -14.00 -1.93
CA GLY A 25 -2.81 -13.26 -0.70
C GLY A 25 -2.23 -11.85 -0.73
N PRO A 26 -2.36 -11.09 0.35
CA PRO A 26 -1.87 -9.71 0.40
C PRO A 26 -0.38 -9.63 0.10
N VAL A 27 0.00 -8.63 -0.67
CA VAL A 27 1.39 -8.35 -1.04
C VAL A 27 1.62 -6.85 -1.07
N PRO A 28 2.76 -6.34 -0.54
CA PRO A 28 3.03 -4.92 -0.54
C PRO A 28 3.44 -4.38 -1.91
N VAL A 29 3.00 -3.16 -2.15
CA VAL A 29 3.48 -2.30 -3.23
C VAL A 29 4.32 -1.20 -2.58
N LEU A 30 5.62 -1.20 -2.87
CA LEU A 30 6.57 -0.23 -2.32
C LEU A 30 6.71 0.95 -3.27
N GLU A 31 5.92 2.00 -3.09
CA GLU A 31 5.97 3.21 -3.93
C GLU A 31 7.05 4.20 -3.45
N CYS A 32 8.07 3.70 -2.78
CA CYS A 32 9.21 4.43 -2.29
C CYS A 32 10.38 4.33 -3.29
N LEU A 33 10.41 5.23 -4.26
CA LEU A 33 11.43 5.26 -5.33
C LEU A 33 12.49 6.34 -5.12
N GLU A 34 12.31 7.23 -4.16
CA GLU A 34 13.24 8.30 -3.85
C GLU A 34 14.42 7.80 -3.01
N LYS A 35 15.59 8.41 -3.25
CA LYS A 35 16.82 8.14 -2.49
C LYS A 35 16.82 8.92 -1.18
N ILE A 36 16.01 8.51 -0.23
CA ILE A 36 15.92 9.12 1.10
C ILE A 36 16.56 8.22 2.16
N PRO A 37 17.22 8.77 3.18
CA PRO A 37 17.81 7.98 4.26
C PRO A 37 16.72 7.45 5.21
N CYS A 38 16.23 6.24 4.93
CA CYS A 38 15.19 5.59 5.71
C CYS A 38 15.31 4.06 5.58
N ASP A 39 15.08 3.33 6.66
CA ASP A 39 15.14 1.87 6.71
C ASP A 39 14.02 1.23 7.54
N ALA A 40 12.99 1.99 7.88
CA ALA A 40 11.94 1.53 8.78
C ALA A 40 11.24 0.24 8.31
N CYS A 41 10.93 0.12 7.02
CA CYS A 41 10.24 -1.05 6.46
C CYS A 41 11.12 -2.30 6.44
N GLY A 42 12.42 -2.16 6.17
CA GLY A 42 13.37 -3.28 6.24
C GLY A 42 13.54 -3.78 7.66
N TRP A 43 13.66 -2.85 8.61
CA TRP A 43 13.86 -3.17 10.02
C TRP A 43 12.64 -3.84 10.66
N VAL A 44 11.43 -3.42 10.33
CA VAL A 44 10.20 -3.95 10.93
C VAL A 44 9.77 -5.31 10.37
N CYS A 45 10.26 -5.70 9.18
CA CYS A 45 9.81 -6.92 8.52
C CYS A 45 10.23 -8.18 9.29
N PRO A 46 9.31 -8.91 9.94
CA PRO A 46 9.68 -10.07 10.76
C PRO A 46 10.16 -11.27 9.93
N PHE A 47 9.95 -11.23 8.61
CA PHE A 47 10.31 -12.31 7.69
C PHE A 47 11.55 -11.99 6.85
N GLY A 48 12.15 -10.81 7.02
CA GLY A 48 13.28 -10.38 6.20
C GLY A 48 12.95 -10.28 4.70
N ALA A 49 11.69 -10.02 4.38
CA ALA A 49 11.22 -9.94 2.99
C ALA A 49 11.56 -8.60 2.32
N ILE A 50 11.77 -7.55 3.10
CA ILE A 50 12.13 -6.24 2.56
C ILE A 50 13.63 -6.04 2.73
N MET A 51 14.32 -5.87 1.62
CA MET A 51 15.77 -5.76 1.53
C MET A 51 16.17 -4.35 1.14
N LYS A 52 17.20 -3.82 1.82
CA LYS A 52 17.83 -2.55 1.47
C LYS A 52 19.35 -2.76 1.35
N GLU A 53 19.89 -2.46 0.21
CA GLU A 53 21.34 -2.52 -0.07
C GLU A 53 22.11 -1.36 0.55
N GLY A 54 21.39 -0.32 1.01
CA GLY A 54 21.93 0.86 1.67
C GLY A 54 20.82 1.77 2.15
N ILE A 55 21.11 2.63 3.12
CA ILE A 55 20.09 3.46 3.78
C ILE A 55 19.32 4.38 2.82
N THR A 56 19.97 4.84 1.76
CA THR A 56 19.37 5.72 0.75
C THR A 56 18.88 4.98 -0.49
N ILE A 57 19.07 3.65 -0.55
CA ILE A 57 18.66 2.86 -1.71
C ILE A 57 17.19 2.44 -1.52
N PRO A 58 16.33 2.62 -2.54
CA PRO A 58 14.96 2.16 -2.48
C PRO A 58 14.84 0.68 -2.09
N PRO A 59 13.84 0.32 -1.26
CA PRO A 59 13.66 -1.06 -0.82
C PRO A 59 13.27 -1.98 -1.97
N LYS A 60 13.72 -3.22 -1.91
CA LYS A 60 13.29 -4.33 -2.77
C LYS A 60 12.55 -5.36 -1.92
N ILE A 61 11.67 -6.12 -2.54
CA ILE A 61 10.90 -7.14 -1.84
C ILE A 61 11.20 -8.54 -2.38
N ASP A 62 11.38 -9.47 -1.45
CA ASP A 62 11.38 -10.90 -1.72
C ASP A 62 9.94 -11.41 -1.54
N TYR A 63 9.27 -11.64 -2.65
CA TYR A 63 7.87 -12.04 -2.68
C TYR A 63 7.62 -13.45 -2.12
N GLU A 64 8.63 -14.30 -2.06
CA GLU A 64 8.51 -15.65 -1.49
C GLU A 64 8.50 -15.62 0.04
N LYS A 65 9.27 -14.70 0.63
CA LYS A 65 9.32 -14.53 2.10
C LYS A 65 8.17 -13.71 2.64
N CYS A 66 7.57 -12.87 1.82
CA CYS A 66 6.51 -11.95 2.27
C CYS A 66 5.22 -12.70 2.59
N THR A 67 4.69 -12.49 3.80
CA THR A 67 3.40 -13.07 4.23
C THR A 67 2.21 -12.11 4.09
N GLY A 68 2.45 -10.85 3.70
CA GLY A 68 1.38 -9.85 3.60
C GLY A 68 0.86 -9.33 4.94
N CYS A 69 1.67 -9.40 6.01
CA CYS A 69 1.24 -9.06 7.37
C CYS A 69 0.90 -7.57 7.59
N GLY A 70 1.37 -6.66 6.72
CA GLY A 70 1.03 -5.23 6.78
C GLY A 70 1.87 -4.38 7.73
N GLN A 71 2.85 -4.94 8.45
CA GLN A 71 3.70 -4.17 9.36
C GLN A 71 4.46 -3.05 8.65
N CYS A 72 4.89 -3.30 7.42
CA CYS A 72 5.56 -2.29 6.59
C CYS A 72 4.65 -1.11 6.22
N VAL A 73 3.35 -1.33 6.04
CA VAL A 73 2.37 -0.26 5.81
C VAL A 73 2.28 0.66 7.02
N LEU A 74 2.17 0.07 8.21
CA LEU A 74 1.99 0.80 9.46
C LEU A 74 3.23 1.58 9.90
N ILE A 75 4.43 1.11 9.54
CA ILE A 75 5.68 1.74 9.99
C ILE A 75 6.20 2.81 9.03
N CYS A 76 5.74 2.83 7.78
CA CYS A 76 6.28 3.72 6.76
C CYS A 76 5.98 5.19 7.08
N PRO A 77 6.98 6.02 7.41
CA PRO A 77 6.76 7.42 7.74
C PRO A 77 6.33 8.27 6.54
N GLY A 78 6.62 7.80 5.32
CA GLY A 78 6.21 8.44 4.08
C GLY A 78 4.85 7.99 3.55
N LEU A 79 4.16 7.07 4.24
CA LEU A 79 2.88 6.50 3.80
C LEU A 79 2.93 5.97 2.36
N ALA A 80 4.07 5.41 1.97
CA ALA A 80 4.37 5.00 0.59
C ALA A 80 4.27 3.49 0.36
N ILE A 81 3.70 2.75 1.30
CA ILE A 81 3.52 1.30 1.20
C ILE A 81 2.05 0.96 1.31
N PHE A 82 1.57 0.18 0.37
CA PHE A 82 0.20 -0.29 0.27
C PHE A 82 0.21 -1.82 0.20
N LEU A 83 -0.89 -2.49 0.58
CA LEU A 83 -1.07 -3.89 0.25
C LEU A 83 -2.14 -4.03 -0.82
N ILE A 84 -1.95 -5.00 -1.68
CA ILE A 84 -2.97 -5.44 -2.63
C ILE A 84 -3.18 -6.94 -2.53
N GLU A 85 -4.41 -7.37 -2.75
CA GLU A 85 -4.80 -8.78 -2.86
C GLU A 85 -5.83 -8.92 -3.97
N LEU A 86 -5.54 -9.77 -4.94
CA LEU A 86 -6.44 -10.04 -6.05
C LEU A 86 -7.31 -11.26 -5.76
N ASN A 87 -8.62 -11.11 -5.91
CA ASN A 87 -9.57 -12.16 -5.64
C ASN A 87 -10.67 -12.18 -6.70
N GLY A 88 -10.46 -12.95 -7.77
CA GLY A 88 -11.36 -12.99 -8.91
C GLY A 88 -11.47 -11.63 -9.60
N GLU A 89 -12.67 -11.08 -9.68
CA GLU A 89 -12.98 -9.77 -10.29
C GLU A 89 -12.84 -8.59 -9.31
N LYS A 90 -12.51 -8.87 -8.06
CA LYS A 90 -12.30 -7.89 -6.99
C LYS A 90 -10.85 -7.80 -6.60
N CYS A 91 -10.48 -6.70 -5.98
CA CYS A 91 -9.24 -6.59 -5.25
C CYS A 91 -9.47 -5.88 -3.91
N LYS A 92 -8.65 -6.26 -2.94
CA LYS A 92 -8.53 -5.53 -1.68
C LYS A 92 -7.29 -4.65 -1.75
N VAL A 93 -7.45 -3.40 -1.38
CA VAL A 93 -6.35 -2.44 -1.26
C VAL A 93 -6.28 -1.98 0.19
N THR A 94 -5.12 -2.14 0.80
CA THR A 94 -4.85 -1.64 2.16
C THR A 94 -4.03 -0.38 2.06
N ILE A 95 -4.53 0.68 2.65
CA ILE A 95 -4.05 2.05 2.52
C ILE A 95 -3.63 2.56 3.90
N PRO A 96 -2.43 3.17 4.05
CA PRO A 96 -2.09 3.89 5.28
C PRO A 96 -2.97 5.14 5.43
N TYR A 97 -3.45 5.40 6.64
CA TYR A 97 -4.39 6.50 6.91
C TYR A 97 -4.10 7.14 8.27
N GLU A 98 -3.96 8.45 8.30
CA GLU A 98 -3.62 9.23 9.50
C GLU A 98 -4.54 10.43 9.74
N LEU A 99 -5.66 10.50 9.01
CA LEU A 99 -6.60 11.61 9.11
C LEU A 99 -7.72 11.32 10.10
N LEU A 100 -8.44 12.36 10.49
CA LEU A 100 -9.66 12.28 11.29
C LEU A 100 -10.87 12.78 10.48
N PRO A 101 -12.07 12.23 10.72
CA PRO A 101 -12.37 11.10 11.59
C PRO A 101 -11.81 9.76 11.08
N GLU A 102 -11.65 8.80 11.98
CA GLU A 102 -11.19 7.46 11.60
C GLU A 102 -12.30 6.69 10.87
N PRO A 103 -11.97 5.99 9.76
CA PRO A 103 -12.94 5.16 9.08
C PRO A 103 -13.37 3.97 9.92
N GLN A 104 -14.63 3.59 9.81
CA GLN A 104 -15.21 2.45 10.52
C GLN A 104 -15.42 1.26 9.58
N ILE A 105 -15.29 0.03 10.11
CA ILE A 105 -15.59 -1.19 9.35
C ILE A 105 -17.05 -1.14 8.90
N GLY A 106 -17.29 -1.43 7.62
CA GLY A 106 -18.60 -1.37 6.99
C GLY A 106 -19.00 0.00 6.42
N GLN A 107 -18.23 1.05 6.73
CA GLN A 107 -18.47 2.39 6.21
C GLN A 107 -18.23 2.44 4.69
N GLU A 108 -19.12 3.13 3.98
CA GLU A 108 -18.89 3.47 2.58
C GLU A 108 -17.94 4.67 2.47
N VAL A 109 -16.93 4.54 1.63
CA VAL A 109 -15.93 5.57 1.38
C VAL A 109 -15.74 5.77 -0.12
N THR A 110 -15.17 6.91 -0.48
CA THR A 110 -14.74 7.17 -1.86
C THR A 110 -13.28 6.77 -2.02
N ALA A 111 -13.01 5.82 -2.89
CA ALA A 111 -11.65 5.43 -3.27
C ALA A 111 -11.06 6.51 -4.20
N LEU A 112 -9.82 6.88 -3.92
CA LEU A 112 -9.09 7.94 -4.62
C LEU A 112 -7.86 7.36 -5.32
N ASP A 113 -7.52 7.92 -6.47
CA ASP A 113 -6.25 7.66 -7.14
C ASP A 113 -5.06 8.37 -6.45
N ARG A 114 -3.86 8.25 -7.04
CA ARG A 114 -2.65 8.93 -6.54
C ARG A 114 -2.72 10.46 -6.57
N LYS A 115 -3.59 11.04 -7.37
CA LYS A 115 -3.81 12.49 -7.48
C LYS A 115 -4.89 12.99 -6.55
N GLY A 116 -5.56 12.09 -5.82
CA GLY A 116 -6.69 12.41 -4.95
C GLY A 116 -8.03 12.54 -5.68
N SER A 117 -8.10 12.10 -6.94
CA SER A 117 -9.34 12.11 -7.72
C SER A 117 -10.19 10.89 -7.37
N PRO A 118 -11.52 11.03 -7.27
CA PRO A 118 -12.40 9.91 -6.99
C PRO A 118 -12.47 8.95 -8.20
N VAL A 119 -12.32 7.65 -7.93
CA VAL A 119 -12.34 6.61 -8.97
C VAL A 119 -13.41 5.56 -8.72
N ALA A 120 -13.83 5.32 -7.48
CA ALA A 120 -14.87 4.36 -7.14
C ALA A 120 -15.47 4.61 -5.77
N LYS A 121 -16.65 4.02 -5.51
CA LYS A 121 -17.16 3.82 -4.16
C LYS A 121 -16.68 2.46 -3.65
N ALA A 122 -16.35 2.42 -2.37
CA ALA A 122 -15.84 1.22 -1.73
C ALA A 122 -16.35 1.10 -0.29
N LYS A 123 -16.28 -0.11 0.25
CA LYS A 123 -16.62 -0.37 1.65
C LYS A 123 -15.35 -0.72 2.43
N VAL A 124 -15.25 -0.19 3.64
CA VAL A 124 -14.18 -0.54 4.57
C VAL A 124 -14.39 -1.95 5.09
N LEU A 125 -13.44 -2.84 4.83
CA LEU A 125 -13.48 -4.23 5.27
C LEU A 125 -12.73 -4.45 6.58
N ARG A 126 -11.61 -3.73 6.77
CA ARG A 126 -10.72 -3.93 7.91
C ARG A 126 -10.02 -2.62 8.26
N VAL A 127 -9.79 -2.42 9.54
CA VAL A 127 -8.97 -1.31 10.06
C VAL A 127 -7.98 -1.90 11.07
N LEU A 128 -6.70 -1.81 10.77
CA LEU A 128 -5.63 -2.13 11.71
C LEU A 128 -5.04 -0.83 12.25
N ARG A 129 -4.76 -0.81 13.55
CA ARG A 129 -4.17 0.35 14.21
C ARG A 129 -2.78 0.01 14.74
N SER A 130 -1.82 0.86 14.44
CA SER A 130 -0.51 0.82 15.09
C SER A 130 -0.54 1.50 16.47
N LYS A 131 0.53 1.31 17.24
CA LYS A 131 0.71 2.04 18.52
C LYS A 131 0.83 3.55 18.31
N ASP A 132 1.34 3.97 17.16
CA ASP A 132 1.54 5.37 16.77
C ASP A 132 0.30 6.01 16.14
N LYS A 133 -0.85 5.32 16.22
CA LYS A 133 -2.15 5.74 15.70
C LYS A 133 -2.27 5.76 14.16
N THR A 134 -1.25 5.35 13.42
CA THR A 134 -1.39 5.08 11.99
C THR A 134 -2.36 3.93 11.78
N LEU A 135 -3.28 4.09 10.86
CA LEU A 135 -4.23 3.05 10.47
C LEU A 135 -3.80 2.43 9.14
N ALA A 136 -4.03 1.13 9.01
CA ALA A 136 -4.04 0.43 7.74
C ALA A 136 -5.49 0.06 7.43
N VAL A 137 -6.09 0.75 6.46
CA VAL A 137 -7.49 0.62 6.09
C VAL A 137 -7.61 -0.22 4.83
N THR A 138 -8.30 -1.34 4.92
CA THR A 138 -8.54 -2.22 3.77
C THR A 138 -9.92 -1.96 3.20
N ILE A 139 -9.97 -1.67 1.90
CA ILE A 139 -11.19 -1.50 1.11
C ILE A 139 -11.23 -2.52 -0.02
N GLU A 140 -12.42 -2.78 -0.55
CA GLU A 140 -12.62 -3.62 -1.72
C GLU A 140 -13.08 -2.78 -2.90
N VAL A 141 -12.42 -2.98 -4.05
CA VAL A 141 -12.75 -2.34 -5.33
C VAL A 141 -12.70 -3.37 -6.45
N THR A 142 -13.03 -2.98 -7.67
CA THR A 142 -12.88 -3.85 -8.84
C THR A 142 -11.41 -4.11 -9.16
N ARG A 143 -11.12 -5.30 -9.70
CA ARG A 143 -9.75 -5.78 -9.93
C ARG A 143 -8.90 -4.81 -10.77
N ASP A 144 -9.47 -4.16 -11.77
CA ASP A 144 -8.77 -3.21 -12.63
C ASP A 144 -8.18 -2.00 -11.90
N LEU A 145 -8.67 -1.69 -10.69
CA LEU A 145 -8.23 -0.55 -9.88
C LEU A 145 -7.09 -0.88 -8.89
N PHE A 146 -6.55 -2.10 -8.89
CA PHE A 146 -5.60 -2.55 -7.86
C PHE A 146 -4.29 -1.74 -7.76
N MET A 147 -3.82 -1.19 -8.87
CA MET A 147 -2.66 -0.29 -8.90
C MET A 147 -3.04 1.18 -8.99
N GLU A 148 -4.32 1.50 -9.09
CA GLU A 148 -4.79 2.88 -9.21
C GLU A 148 -5.19 3.49 -7.86
N VAL A 149 -5.96 2.76 -7.07
CA VAL A 149 -6.45 3.24 -5.77
C VAL A 149 -5.32 3.35 -4.75
N ARG A 150 -5.14 4.56 -4.19
CA ARG A 150 -4.09 4.87 -3.20
C ARG A 150 -4.55 5.77 -2.06
N GLY A 151 -5.80 6.13 -2.03
CA GLY A 151 -6.38 6.95 -0.97
C GLY A 151 -7.85 6.67 -0.75
N ILE A 152 -8.40 7.21 0.33
CA ILE A 152 -9.83 7.21 0.62
C ILE A 152 -10.27 8.57 1.13
N ARG A 153 -11.54 8.89 0.88
CA ARG A 153 -12.26 10.02 1.48
C ARG A 153 -13.56 9.51 2.09
N LEU A 154 -13.78 9.88 3.34
CA LEU A 154 -15.00 9.57 4.10
C LEU A 154 -16.18 10.38 3.65
#